data_f78bc12e925c3f9e3ec22fd897adc8ff
#
_entry.id   f78bc12e925c3f9e3ec22fd897adc8ff
#
_cell.length_a   1.000
_cell.length_b   1.000
_cell.length_c   1.000
_cell.angle_alpha   90.00
_cell.angle_beta   90.00
_cell.angle_gamma   90.00
#
_symmetry.space_group_name_H-M   'P 1'
#
loop_
_entity.id
_entity.type
_entity.pdbx_description
1 polymer ?
#
loop_
_entity_poly.entity_id
_entity_poly.type
_entity_poly.pdbx_seq_one_letter_code
_entity_poly.pdbx_strand_id
1 'polypeptide(L)'
;MGLTEFLYPGETVLFQSGKVDSLNDSFFFYITDQRILMYRRRGVFFKKDRVVAERLEDIRTMHYSEKGVMRKKGVLRIETFGKKMDPIVGKVRDVKAIWQEMQKYIRKDMPNY
;
A
#
# COMPACT_ATOMS: atom_id res chain seq x y z
N MET A 1 20.43 -0.32 -4.13
CA MET A 1 19.94 -0.52 -2.79
C MET A 1 18.57 0.07 -2.65
N GLY A 2 17.83 -0.42 -1.73
CA GLY A 2 16.47 0.02 -1.51
C GLY A 2 15.47 -0.90 -2.19
N LEU A 3 14.38 -0.33 -2.69
CA LEU A 3 13.26 -1.13 -3.17
C LEU A 3 13.65 -2.15 -4.25
N THR A 4 14.56 -1.79 -5.13
CA THR A 4 14.90 -2.67 -6.25
C THR A 4 15.43 -4.03 -5.80
N GLU A 5 15.99 -4.11 -4.60
CA GLU A 5 16.48 -5.38 -4.07
C GLU A 5 15.33 -6.37 -3.80
N PHE A 6 14.12 -5.86 -3.65
CA PHE A 6 12.98 -6.69 -3.28
C PHE A 6 12.07 -7.01 -4.46
N LEU A 7 12.35 -6.46 -5.63
CA LEU A 7 11.56 -6.73 -6.81
C LEU A 7 11.94 -8.06 -7.44
N TYR A 8 10.94 -8.77 -7.98
CA TYR A 8 11.21 -9.95 -8.76
C TYR A 8 11.82 -9.57 -10.10
N PRO A 9 12.58 -10.47 -10.72
CA PRO A 9 13.06 -10.22 -12.08
C PRO A 9 11.87 -9.90 -13.01
N GLY A 10 11.99 -8.80 -13.72
CA GLY A 10 10.93 -8.38 -14.64
C GLY A 10 9.74 -7.68 -14.01
N GLU A 11 9.72 -7.56 -12.70
CA GLU A 11 8.64 -6.83 -12.02
C GLU A 11 8.76 -5.33 -12.26
N THR A 12 7.65 -4.70 -12.62
CA THR A 12 7.63 -3.27 -12.95
C THR A 12 6.80 -2.51 -11.92
N VAL A 13 7.37 -1.42 -11.40
CA VAL A 13 6.63 -0.51 -10.52
C VAL A 13 5.73 0.37 -11.38
N LEU A 14 4.44 0.35 -11.07
CA LEU A 14 3.44 1.12 -11.81
C LEU A 14 3.01 2.38 -11.07
N PHE A 15 3.18 2.40 -9.75
CA PHE A 15 2.74 3.54 -8.95
C PHE A 15 3.55 3.59 -7.65
N GLN A 16 3.86 4.82 -7.23
CA GLN A 16 4.50 5.08 -5.94
C GLN A 16 3.75 6.20 -5.24
N SER A 17 3.40 5.99 -3.99
CA SER A 17 2.71 7.00 -3.19
C SER A 17 3.70 7.92 -2.48
N GLY A 18 3.15 8.97 -1.87
CA GLY A 18 3.86 9.67 -0.81
C GLY A 18 3.95 8.81 0.45
N LYS A 19 4.58 9.37 1.47
CA LYS A 19 4.77 8.63 2.73
C LYS A 19 3.43 8.42 3.44
N VAL A 20 3.18 7.19 3.86
CA VAL A 20 1.99 6.83 4.64
C VAL A 20 2.41 6.01 5.84
N ASP A 21 1.51 5.88 6.80
CA ASP A 21 1.79 5.17 8.05
C ASP A 21 0.97 3.90 8.13
N SER A 22 1.55 2.87 8.74
CA SER A 22 0.84 1.65 9.09
C SER A 22 1.46 1.12 10.37
N LEU A 23 0.60 0.79 11.34
CA LEU A 23 1.05 0.53 12.71
C LEU A 23 1.87 1.72 13.18
N ASN A 24 3.01 1.60 13.67
CA ASN A 24 3.79 2.72 14.17
C ASN A 24 4.96 3.06 13.26
N ASP A 25 4.89 2.65 12.00
CA ASP A 25 5.95 2.89 11.02
C ASP A 25 5.43 3.68 9.83
N SER A 26 6.35 4.37 9.18
CA SER A 26 6.08 5.10 7.94
C SER A 26 6.65 4.33 6.76
N PHE A 27 5.89 4.30 5.68
CA PHE A 27 6.24 3.54 4.48
C PHE A 27 5.97 4.36 3.23
N PHE A 28 6.64 3.99 2.15
CA PHE A 28 6.19 4.33 0.81
C PHE A 28 5.43 3.15 0.26
N PHE A 29 4.33 3.42 -0.41
CA PHE A 29 3.47 2.39 -0.96
C PHE A 29 3.70 2.30 -2.46
N TYR A 30 3.93 1.09 -2.94
CA TYR A 30 4.16 0.84 -4.36
C TYR A 30 3.16 -0.16 -4.89
N ILE A 31 2.76 0.04 -6.12
CA ILE A 31 1.97 -0.96 -6.86
C ILE A 31 2.83 -1.40 -8.02
N THR A 32 3.04 -2.71 -8.14
CA THR A 32 3.75 -3.27 -9.28
C THR A 32 2.75 -4.03 -10.14
N ASP A 33 3.23 -4.60 -11.22
CA ASP A 33 2.39 -5.43 -12.07
C ASP A 33 2.04 -6.78 -11.44
N GLN A 34 2.57 -7.08 -10.25
CA GLN A 34 2.32 -8.36 -9.58
C GLN A 34 1.79 -8.24 -8.16
N ARG A 35 2.16 -7.17 -7.45
CA ARG A 35 1.83 -7.08 -6.02
C ARG A 35 1.83 -5.64 -5.53
N ILE A 36 1.36 -5.45 -4.31
CA ILE A 36 1.56 -4.20 -3.60
C ILE A 36 2.73 -4.38 -2.64
N LEU A 37 3.48 -3.32 -2.47
CA LEU A 37 4.65 -3.30 -1.59
C LEU A 37 4.58 -2.09 -0.70
N MET A 38 4.79 -2.29 0.59
CA MET A 38 5.01 -1.20 1.52
C MET A 38 6.46 -1.28 1.95
N TYR A 39 7.23 -0.28 1.62
CA TYR A 39 8.66 -0.30 1.83
C TYR A 39 9.09 0.81 2.76
N ARG A 40 9.86 0.45 3.78
CA ARG A 40 10.50 1.39 4.68
C ARG A 40 12.01 1.19 4.57
N ARG A 41 12.70 2.26 4.17
CA ARG A 41 14.15 2.22 4.12
C ARG A 41 14.68 2.23 5.54
N ARG A 42 15.71 1.42 5.80
CA ARG A 42 16.32 1.38 7.12
C ARG A 42 16.87 2.74 7.52
N GLY A 43 16.71 3.07 8.79
CA GLY A 43 17.22 4.32 9.34
C GLY A 43 18.65 4.19 9.82
N VAL A 44 19.14 5.27 10.39
CA VAL A 44 20.51 5.33 10.90
C VAL A 44 20.74 4.32 12.02
N PHE A 45 19.73 4.15 12.88
CA PHE A 45 19.86 3.28 14.04
C PHE A 45 19.34 1.88 13.81
N PHE A 46 18.34 1.74 12.94
CA PHE A 46 17.76 0.45 12.61
C PHE A 46 18.32 0.03 11.27
N LYS A 47 19.02 -1.07 11.27
CA LYS A 47 19.82 -1.46 10.12
C LYS A 47 19.12 -2.43 9.19
N LYS A 48 17.80 -2.50 9.26
CA LYS A 48 17.04 -3.38 8.39
C LYS A 48 15.98 -2.61 7.65
N ASP A 49 15.95 -2.78 6.34
CA ASP A 49 14.82 -2.37 5.55
C ASP A 49 13.63 -3.24 5.93
N ARG A 50 12.44 -2.70 5.76
CA ARG A 50 11.23 -3.45 6.02
C ARG A 50 10.32 -3.39 4.80
N VAL A 51 9.87 -4.55 4.37
CA VAL A 51 8.96 -4.67 3.24
C VAL A 51 7.76 -5.50 3.65
N VAL A 52 6.58 -4.99 3.36
CA VAL A 52 5.35 -5.76 3.47
C VAL A 52 4.83 -5.92 2.05
N ALA A 53 4.55 -7.14 1.64
CA ALA A 53 4.14 -7.42 0.27
C ALA A 53 2.90 -8.31 0.26
N GLU A 54 1.98 -8.01 -0.66
CA GLU A 54 0.79 -8.83 -0.91
C GLU A 54 0.56 -8.90 -2.41
N ARG A 55 0.23 -10.07 -2.90
CA ARG A 55 -0.02 -10.24 -4.32
C ARG A 55 -1.33 -9.58 -4.70
N LEU A 56 -1.36 -8.94 -5.86
CA LEU A 56 -2.59 -8.28 -6.33
C LEU A 56 -3.77 -9.26 -6.40
N GLU A 57 -3.51 -10.47 -6.83
CA GLU A 57 -4.56 -11.47 -6.97
C GLU A 57 -5.13 -11.95 -5.64
N ASP A 58 -4.43 -11.71 -4.53
CA ASP A 58 -4.90 -12.10 -3.20
C ASP A 58 -5.76 -11.04 -2.53
N ILE A 59 -5.82 -9.84 -3.09
CA ILE A 59 -6.58 -8.76 -2.48
C ILE A 59 -8.07 -8.97 -2.75
N ARG A 60 -8.85 -8.95 -1.68
CA ARG A 60 -10.29 -9.23 -1.73
C ARG A 60 -11.12 -7.97 -1.66
N THR A 61 -10.87 -7.14 -0.67
CA THR A 61 -11.67 -5.94 -0.46
C THR A 61 -10.76 -4.79 -0.07
N MET A 62 -11.24 -3.59 -0.38
CA MET A 62 -10.60 -2.35 0.03
C MET A 62 -11.67 -1.42 0.54
N HIS A 63 -11.38 -0.76 1.64
CA HIS A 63 -12.30 0.21 2.20
C HIS A 63 -11.55 1.48 2.53
N TYR A 64 -11.94 2.57 1.87
CA TYR A 64 -11.36 3.88 2.12
C TYR A 64 -12.30 4.71 2.95
N SER A 65 -11.76 5.40 3.96
CA SER A 65 -12.53 6.33 4.76
C SER A 65 -11.65 7.50 5.15
N GLU A 66 -12.28 8.54 5.68
CA GLU A 66 -11.57 9.70 6.19
C GLU A 66 -11.98 9.92 7.62
N LYS A 67 -11.05 10.35 8.45
CA LYS A 67 -11.33 10.64 9.85
C LYS A 67 -10.70 11.97 10.25
N GLY A 68 -11.25 12.56 11.32
CA GLY A 68 -10.83 13.85 11.81
C GLY A 68 -11.73 14.96 11.34
N VAL A 69 -11.74 16.07 12.08
CA VAL A 69 -12.60 17.20 11.78
C VAL A 69 -11.83 18.30 11.10
N MET A 70 -10.73 18.73 11.68
CA MET A 70 -9.94 19.84 11.13
C MET A 70 -8.78 19.38 10.28
N ARG A 71 -8.12 18.32 10.72
CA ARG A 71 -7.02 17.72 9.94
C ARG A 71 -7.43 16.32 9.59
N LYS A 72 -8.09 16.21 8.46
CA LYS A 72 -8.56 14.90 8.02
C LYS A 72 -7.42 14.04 7.56
N LYS A 73 -7.51 12.77 7.88
CA LYS A 73 -6.59 11.76 7.39
C LYS A 73 -7.36 10.72 6.63
N GLY A 74 -6.74 10.20 5.58
CA GLY A 74 -7.29 9.07 4.85
C GLY A 74 -6.90 7.78 5.55
N VAL A 75 -7.80 6.81 5.52
CA VAL A 75 -7.58 5.48 6.08
C VAL A 75 -7.99 4.47 5.03
N LEU A 76 -7.05 3.61 4.66
CA LEU A 76 -7.32 2.54 3.71
C LEU A 76 -7.17 1.21 4.40
N ARG A 77 -8.22 0.41 4.37
CA ARG A 77 -8.21 -0.94 4.91
C ARG A 77 -8.25 -1.91 3.75
N ILE A 78 -7.32 -2.85 3.76
CA ILE A 78 -7.19 -3.85 2.71
C ILE A 78 -7.34 -5.23 3.34
N GLU A 79 -8.20 -6.04 2.76
CA GLU A 79 -8.32 -7.44 3.15
C GLU A 79 -7.80 -8.31 2.02
N THR A 80 -6.94 -9.22 2.38
CA THR A 80 -6.45 -10.23 1.44
C THR A 80 -7.12 -11.56 1.77
N PHE A 81 -6.83 -12.55 0.96
CA PHE A 81 -7.36 -13.88 1.19
C PHE A 81 -6.93 -14.39 2.56
N GLY A 82 -7.89 -14.48 3.45
CA GLY A 82 -7.67 -15.05 4.78
C GLY A 82 -7.13 -14.12 5.83
N LYS A 83 -6.87 -12.84 5.52
CA LYS A 83 -6.41 -11.93 6.56
C LYS A 83 -6.70 -10.47 6.24
N LYS A 84 -6.69 -9.66 7.27
CA LYS A 84 -6.80 -8.22 7.17
C LYS A 84 -5.43 -7.61 7.33
N MET A 85 -5.07 -6.71 6.42
CA MET A 85 -3.85 -5.93 6.58
C MET A 85 -4.07 -4.83 7.60
N ASP A 86 -2.99 -4.36 8.21
CA ASP A 86 -3.08 -3.22 9.10
C ASP A 86 -3.48 -1.97 8.31
N PRO A 87 -4.31 -1.10 8.90
CA PRO A 87 -4.78 0.09 8.17
C PRO A 87 -3.62 0.98 7.75
N ILE A 88 -3.76 1.55 6.55
CA ILE A 88 -2.83 2.52 6.00
C ILE A 88 -3.43 3.90 6.24
N VAL A 89 -2.68 4.76 6.92
CA VAL A 89 -3.17 6.06 7.34
C VAL A 89 -2.20 7.14 6.85
N GLY A 90 -2.73 8.26 6.41
CA GLY A 90 -1.89 9.36 5.99
C GLY A 90 -2.71 10.52 5.47
N LYS A 91 -2.04 11.43 4.78
CA LYS A 91 -2.75 12.56 4.17
C LYS A 91 -3.80 12.03 3.22
N VAL A 92 -4.96 12.68 3.24
CA VAL A 92 -6.08 12.28 2.38
C VAL A 92 -5.61 12.14 0.94
N ARG A 93 -4.86 13.12 0.44
CA ARG A 93 -4.36 13.10 -0.93
C ARG A 93 -3.59 11.82 -1.24
N ASP A 94 -2.69 11.45 -0.34
CA ASP A 94 -1.80 10.30 -0.58
C ASP A 94 -2.53 8.98 -0.47
N VAL A 95 -3.37 8.82 0.55
CA VAL A 95 -4.08 7.56 0.78
C VAL A 95 -5.17 7.36 -0.27
N LYS A 96 -5.86 8.45 -0.62
CA LYS A 96 -6.89 8.38 -1.66
C LYS A 96 -6.27 8.01 -3.02
N ALA A 97 -5.08 8.53 -3.30
CA ALA A 97 -4.37 8.18 -4.54
C ALA A 97 -4.04 6.70 -4.60
N ILE A 98 -3.62 6.11 -3.48
CA ILE A 98 -3.37 4.67 -3.41
C ILE A 98 -4.66 3.91 -3.74
N TRP A 99 -5.75 4.28 -3.08
CA TRP A 99 -7.03 3.61 -3.28
C TRP A 99 -7.50 3.70 -4.74
N GLN A 100 -7.39 4.89 -5.34
CA GLN A 100 -7.80 5.08 -6.73
C GLN A 100 -6.93 4.28 -7.69
N GLU A 101 -5.63 4.26 -7.47
CA GLU A 101 -4.72 3.50 -8.34
C GLU A 101 -4.95 2.01 -8.22
N MET A 102 -5.14 1.52 -7.00
CA MET A 102 -5.38 0.09 -6.81
C MET A 102 -6.63 -0.39 -7.54
N GLN A 103 -7.66 0.45 -7.64
CA GLN A 103 -8.86 0.08 -8.35
C GLN A 103 -8.61 -0.22 -9.82
N LYS A 104 -7.61 0.41 -10.42
CA LYS A 104 -7.28 0.17 -11.82
C LYS A 104 -6.80 -1.25 -12.08
N TYR A 105 -6.10 -1.82 -11.09
CA TYR A 105 -5.47 -3.12 -11.28
C TYR A 105 -6.25 -4.27 -10.67
N ILE A 106 -7.06 -3.98 -9.66
CA ILE A 106 -7.79 -5.00 -8.92
C ILE A 106 -9.19 -5.21 -9.47
N ARG A 107 -9.85 -4.15 -9.90
CA ARG A 107 -11.24 -4.25 -10.40
C ARG A 107 -11.40 -5.16 -11.59
N LYS A 108 -10.34 -5.38 -12.35
CA LYS A 108 -10.40 -6.24 -13.53
C LYS A 108 -10.74 -7.67 -13.18
N ASP A 109 -10.36 -8.09 -11.98
CA ASP A 109 -10.52 -9.46 -11.53
C ASP A 109 -11.67 -9.63 -10.55
N MET A 110 -12.39 -8.56 -10.28
CA MET A 110 -13.50 -8.60 -9.33
C MET A 110 -14.83 -8.57 -10.06
N PRO A 111 -15.83 -9.31 -9.55
CA PRO A 111 -17.16 -9.25 -10.15
C PRO A 111 -17.72 -7.83 -10.03
N ASN A 112 -18.47 -7.41 -11.02
CA ASN A 112 -19.19 -6.15 -10.94
C ASN A 112 -20.41 -6.31 -10.06
N TYR A 113 -20.63 -5.33 -9.22
CA TYR A 113 -21.80 -5.31 -8.36
C TYR A 113 -22.75 -4.23 -8.80
#